data_7e603eeab1d2120cf434f3d879addb35
#
_entry.id   7e603eeab1d2120cf434f3d879addb35
#
_cell.length_a   1.000
_cell.length_b   1.000
_cell.length_c   1.000
_cell.angle_alpha   90.00
_cell.angle_beta   90.00
_cell.angle_gamma   90.00
#
_symmetry.space_group_name_H-M   'P 1'
#
loop_
_entity.id
_entity.type
_entity.pdbx_description
1 polymer ?
#
loop_
_entity_poly.entity_id
_entity_poly.type
_entity_poly.pdbx_seq_one_letter_code
_entity_poly.pdbx_strand_id
1 'polypeptide(L)'
;LRVATGGQAFAVRANAAGIDGVIVGGQLIRTEADGTVWPYFAEHDAARFVPAADLIAGRMPPGRLAGHLVLVGTSAIGLEDFRPTPLGVPMAGVEIHAQVLENILGGTLLVRPNYAIGGELTALAALGGLVVLLVPMIAARWVVTLTIVLVAGWGALSWGLFTRNGVLLDPTLPALGTAATLALMATANYLREERRREAIRAAFGQYVSPDLVARLAESSEPLVLGGERREITVLFSDVRGFTTLAERYRDDPQGLTTLMNRFLSVLSHAILDERGTIDKFMGDAVMAFWNAPVDVPDHAR
;
A
#
# COMPACT_ATOMS: atom_id res chain seq x y z
N LEU A 1 44.97 10.17 -3.56
CA LEU A 1 45.05 9.75 -4.95
C LEU A 1 46.00 10.64 -5.77
N ARG A 2 45.83 11.99 -5.76
CA ARG A 2 46.67 12.93 -6.51
C ARG A 2 48.16 12.73 -6.30
N VAL A 3 48.58 12.60 -5.05
CA VAL A 3 50.02 12.38 -4.70
C VAL A 3 50.48 11.01 -5.20
N ALA A 4 49.66 9.99 -5.04
CA ALA A 4 49.96 8.62 -5.43
C ALA A 4 50.05 8.41 -6.95
N THR A 5 49.31 9.19 -7.73
CA THR A 5 49.33 9.15 -9.21
C THR A 5 50.29 10.15 -9.83
N GLY A 6 51.09 10.91 -9.03
CA GLY A 6 52.02 11.94 -9.52
C GLY A 6 51.30 13.16 -10.12
N GLY A 7 50.01 13.30 -9.95
CA GLY A 7 49.21 14.40 -10.49
C GLY A 7 49.48 15.72 -9.77
N GLN A 8 49.71 16.80 -10.53
CA GLN A 8 49.96 18.13 -9.96
C GLN A 8 48.68 18.90 -9.61
N ALA A 9 47.54 18.59 -10.28
CA ALA A 9 46.27 19.28 -10.11
C ALA A 9 45.10 18.31 -10.09
N PHE A 10 43.99 18.78 -9.61
CA PHE A 10 42.66 18.15 -9.81
C PHE A 10 41.74 19.18 -10.46
N ALA A 11 40.75 18.70 -11.20
CA ALA A 11 39.71 19.53 -11.79
C ALA A 11 38.35 19.03 -11.38
N VAL A 12 37.44 19.94 -11.07
CA VAL A 12 36.03 19.60 -10.78
C VAL A 12 35.24 19.82 -12.06
N ARG A 13 34.56 18.77 -12.53
CA ARG A 13 33.62 18.87 -13.63
C ARG A 13 32.20 19.08 -13.07
N ALA A 14 31.60 20.18 -13.48
CA ALA A 14 30.24 20.53 -13.06
C ALA A 14 29.36 20.79 -14.28
N ASN A 15 28.07 20.57 -14.12
CA ASN A 15 27.01 20.86 -15.10
C ASN A 15 25.87 21.64 -14.43
N ALA A 16 24.77 21.89 -15.13
CA ALA A 16 23.62 22.62 -14.60
C ALA A 16 22.95 21.93 -13.38
N ALA A 17 23.17 20.62 -13.18
CA ALA A 17 22.59 19.86 -12.07
C ALA A 17 23.54 19.80 -10.85
N GLY A 18 24.79 20.27 -10.96
CA GLY A 18 25.78 20.23 -9.88
C GLY A 18 27.11 19.63 -10.32
N ILE A 19 27.83 19.02 -9.39
CA ILE A 19 29.10 18.34 -9.66
C ILE A 19 28.83 17.03 -10.38
N ASP A 20 29.53 16.80 -11.50
CA ASP A 20 29.42 15.56 -12.29
C ASP A 20 30.60 14.61 -12.00
N GLY A 21 31.68 15.15 -11.47
CA GLY A 21 32.83 14.38 -11.05
C GLY A 21 34.09 15.21 -10.82
N VAL A 22 35.09 14.52 -10.30
CA VAL A 22 36.42 15.09 -10.04
C VAL A 22 37.44 14.35 -10.87
N ILE A 23 38.24 15.08 -11.60
CA ILE A 23 39.33 14.53 -12.41
C ILE A 23 40.63 14.61 -11.61
N VAL A 24 41.25 13.48 -11.36
CA VAL A 24 42.53 13.38 -10.63
C VAL A 24 43.49 12.48 -11.41
N GLY A 25 44.65 12.96 -11.75
CA GLY A 25 45.64 12.18 -12.52
C GLY A 25 45.13 11.68 -13.87
N GLY A 26 44.21 12.41 -14.52
CA GLY A 26 43.61 12.02 -15.79
C GLY A 26 42.39 11.06 -15.65
N GLN A 27 42.10 10.57 -14.44
CA GLN A 27 40.98 9.69 -14.18
C GLN A 27 39.76 10.50 -13.70
N LEU A 28 38.61 10.28 -14.33
CA LEU A 28 37.33 10.86 -13.88
C LEU A 28 36.72 9.99 -12.79
N ILE A 29 36.59 10.56 -11.60
CA ILE A 29 35.85 9.99 -10.48
C ILE A 29 34.45 10.58 -10.52
N ARG A 30 33.45 9.79 -10.84
CA ARG A 30 32.05 10.23 -10.82
C ARG A 30 31.60 10.48 -9.39
N THR A 31 30.85 11.55 -9.18
CA THR A 31 30.30 11.94 -7.88
C THR A 31 28.80 12.22 -8.03
N GLU A 32 28.11 12.29 -6.89
CA GLU A 32 26.79 12.92 -6.82
C GLU A 32 26.89 14.43 -7.08
N ALA A 33 25.76 15.10 -7.25
CA ALA A 33 25.67 16.52 -7.51
C ALA A 33 26.29 17.40 -6.40
N ASP A 34 26.37 16.88 -5.19
CA ASP A 34 27.02 17.51 -4.02
C ASP A 34 28.50 17.14 -3.86
N GLY A 35 29.06 16.31 -4.75
CA GLY A 35 30.44 15.84 -4.72
C GLY A 35 30.67 14.59 -3.88
N THR A 36 29.63 13.97 -3.31
CA THR A 36 29.75 12.71 -2.56
C THR A 36 29.97 11.51 -3.49
N VAL A 37 30.53 10.43 -2.96
CA VAL A 37 30.70 9.15 -3.65
C VAL A 37 30.10 8.02 -2.84
N TRP A 38 29.63 6.97 -3.51
CA TRP A 38 29.08 5.77 -2.90
C TRP A 38 30.09 4.63 -3.02
N PRO A 39 30.86 4.34 -1.94
CA PRO A 39 31.81 3.23 -1.97
C PRO A 39 31.07 1.89 -1.88
N TYR A 40 31.58 0.89 -2.59
CA TYR A 40 31.20 -0.50 -2.39
C TYR A 40 32.05 -1.06 -1.25
N PHE A 41 31.43 -1.30 -0.11
CA PHE A 41 32.13 -1.82 1.06
C PHE A 41 32.37 -3.32 0.98
N ALA A 42 33.61 -3.74 1.27
CA ALA A 42 33.99 -5.12 1.48
C ALA A 42 34.17 -5.43 2.97
N GLU A 43 34.08 -6.69 3.35
CA GLU A 43 34.35 -7.14 4.70
C GLU A 43 35.80 -6.81 5.13
N HIS A 44 36.00 -6.68 6.45
CA HIS A 44 37.29 -6.41 7.02
C HIS A 44 38.27 -7.57 6.73
N ASP A 45 39.43 -7.24 6.17
CA ASP A 45 40.51 -8.19 5.90
C ASP A 45 41.76 -7.82 6.70
N ALA A 46 42.01 -8.58 7.77
CA ALA A 46 43.18 -8.38 8.64
C ALA A 46 44.53 -8.48 7.90
N ALA A 47 44.60 -9.18 6.77
CA ALA A 47 45.82 -9.29 5.97
C ALA A 47 46.28 -7.97 5.33
N ARG A 48 45.36 -7.02 5.20
CA ARG A 48 45.63 -5.66 4.68
C ARG A 48 46.28 -4.75 5.72
N PHE A 49 46.26 -5.14 7.01
CA PHE A 49 46.79 -4.33 8.10
C PHE A 49 48.21 -4.74 8.45
N VAL A 50 48.99 -3.74 8.76
CA VAL A 50 50.35 -3.90 9.22
C VAL A 50 50.51 -3.08 10.50
N PRO A 51 50.80 -3.71 11.65
CA PRO A 51 51.08 -2.97 12.87
C PRO A 51 52.31 -2.04 12.70
N ALA A 52 52.14 -0.79 13.03
CA ALA A 52 53.24 0.19 12.94
C ALA A 52 54.44 -0.25 13.79
N ALA A 53 54.21 -0.94 14.91
CA ALA A 53 55.26 -1.49 15.77
C ALA A 53 56.15 -2.49 15.04
N ASP A 54 55.58 -3.30 14.13
CA ASP A 54 56.36 -4.28 13.37
C ASP A 54 57.21 -3.61 12.29
N LEU A 55 56.70 -2.58 11.70
CA LEU A 55 57.44 -1.77 10.74
C LEU A 55 58.64 -1.02 11.40
N ILE A 56 58.41 -0.39 12.56
CA ILE A 56 59.43 0.35 13.30
C ILE A 56 60.50 -0.60 13.84
N ALA A 57 60.13 -1.79 14.28
CA ALA A 57 61.02 -2.80 14.80
C ALA A 57 61.76 -3.59 13.70
N GLY A 58 61.54 -3.30 12.43
CA GLY A 58 62.17 -4.00 11.30
C GLY A 58 61.74 -5.46 11.16
N ARG A 59 60.62 -5.88 11.74
CA ARG A 59 60.11 -7.28 11.69
C ARG A 59 59.36 -7.59 10.40
N MET A 60 59.24 -6.64 9.51
CA MET A 60 58.55 -6.85 8.23
C MET A 60 59.44 -7.50 7.18
N PRO A 61 58.92 -8.38 6.35
CA PRO A 61 59.61 -8.90 5.19
C PRO A 61 59.97 -7.77 4.23
N PRO A 62 61.19 -7.74 3.68
CA PRO A 62 61.57 -6.79 2.65
C PRO A 62 60.60 -6.80 1.45
N GLY A 63 60.17 -5.65 0.97
CA GLY A 63 59.33 -5.54 -0.21
C GLY A 63 57.84 -5.67 0.00
N ARG A 64 57.34 -5.98 1.20
CA ARG A 64 55.90 -6.15 1.46
C ARG A 64 55.06 -4.90 1.14
N LEU A 65 55.63 -3.72 1.28
CA LEU A 65 54.97 -2.44 0.98
C LEU A 65 55.32 -1.88 -0.39
N ALA A 66 56.20 -2.54 -1.11
CA ALA A 66 56.66 -2.05 -2.42
C ALA A 66 55.51 -2.02 -3.42
N GLY A 67 55.34 -0.90 -4.11
CA GLY A 67 54.24 -0.74 -5.09
C GLY A 67 52.83 -0.58 -4.50
N HIS A 68 52.70 -0.51 -3.19
CA HIS A 68 51.44 -0.30 -2.54
C HIS A 68 51.21 1.16 -2.11
N LEU A 69 49.95 1.60 -2.13
CA LEU A 69 49.50 2.80 -1.46
C LEU A 69 49.29 2.49 0.03
N VAL A 70 50.11 3.12 0.87
CA VAL A 70 50.06 2.89 2.31
C VAL A 70 49.36 4.07 2.98
N LEU A 71 48.30 3.74 3.73
CA LEU A 71 47.61 4.69 4.60
C LEU A 71 48.04 4.45 6.04
N VAL A 72 48.39 5.52 6.75
CA VAL A 72 48.70 5.45 8.18
C VAL A 72 47.55 6.07 8.96
N GLY A 73 46.99 5.32 9.89
CA GLY A 73 45.89 5.78 10.71
C GLY A 73 45.76 4.96 11.99
N THR A 74 44.87 5.38 12.83
CA THR A 74 44.56 4.73 14.09
C THR A 74 43.42 3.72 13.90
N SER A 75 43.57 2.51 14.48
CA SER A 75 42.52 1.47 14.47
C SER A 75 42.31 0.87 15.84
N ALA A 76 42.83 1.51 16.90
CA ALA A 76 42.68 1.00 18.27
C ALA A 76 41.33 1.39 18.84
N ILE A 77 40.68 0.46 19.55
CA ILE A 77 39.46 0.69 20.29
C ILE A 77 39.71 1.78 21.33
N GLY A 78 38.86 2.82 21.34
CA GLY A 78 38.97 3.98 22.25
C GLY A 78 39.59 5.24 21.62
N LEU A 79 40.04 5.19 20.37
CA LEU A 79 40.49 6.38 19.62
C LEU A 79 39.39 7.02 18.77
N GLU A 80 38.14 6.63 18.98
CA GLU A 80 36.90 7.21 18.40
C GLU A 80 36.82 7.32 16.86
N ASP A 81 37.71 6.67 16.13
CA ASP A 81 37.74 6.72 14.66
C ASP A 81 37.04 5.52 14.01
N PHE A 82 36.03 4.95 14.67
CA PHE A 82 35.17 3.92 14.12
C PHE A 82 33.87 4.55 13.59
N ARG A 83 33.49 4.18 12.37
CA ARG A 83 32.29 4.67 11.71
C ARG A 83 31.38 3.49 11.36
N PRO A 84 30.07 3.65 11.51
CA PRO A 84 29.13 2.63 11.06
C PRO A 84 29.19 2.48 9.53
N THR A 85 29.12 1.24 9.06
CA THR A 85 29.09 0.93 7.62
C THR A 85 27.79 0.24 7.26
N PRO A 86 27.42 0.20 5.97
CA PRO A 86 26.25 -0.54 5.51
C PRO A 86 26.32 -2.06 5.78
N LEU A 87 27.49 -2.60 6.09
CA LEU A 87 27.69 -4.00 6.47
C LEU A 87 27.22 -4.30 7.91
N GLY A 88 26.76 -3.30 8.66
CA GLY A 88 26.32 -3.46 10.06
C GLY A 88 27.46 -3.59 11.07
N VAL A 89 28.71 -3.49 10.62
CA VAL A 89 29.91 -3.56 11.47
C VAL A 89 30.62 -2.20 11.42
N PRO A 90 31.01 -1.63 12.60
CA PRO A 90 31.83 -0.44 12.61
C PRO A 90 33.21 -0.71 12.01
N MET A 91 33.69 0.20 11.18
CA MET A 91 34.96 0.11 10.50
C MET A 91 35.87 1.30 10.85
N ALA A 92 37.16 1.08 10.99
CA ALA A 92 38.11 2.16 11.25
C ALA A 92 38.15 3.14 10.09
N GLY A 93 38.22 4.45 10.38
CA GLY A 93 38.21 5.48 9.34
C GLY A 93 39.31 5.32 8.30
N VAL A 94 40.52 4.90 8.74
CA VAL A 94 41.61 4.59 7.81
C VAL A 94 41.27 3.49 6.82
N GLU A 95 40.54 2.47 7.26
CA GLU A 95 40.08 1.37 6.40
C GLU A 95 39.00 1.84 5.41
N ILE A 96 38.07 2.67 5.84
CA ILE A 96 37.08 3.30 4.96
C ILE A 96 37.81 4.10 3.84
N HIS A 97 38.80 4.89 4.19
CA HIS A 97 39.59 5.62 3.20
C HIS A 97 40.34 4.70 2.24
N ALA A 98 40.88 3.57 2.73
CA ALA A 98 41.53 2.57 1.89
C ALA A 98 40.53 1.96 0.91
N GLN A 99 39.34 1.56 1.36
CA GLN A 99 38.31 1.01 0.50
C GLN A 99 37.80 2.02 -0.53
N VAL A 100 37.61 3.28 -0.16
CA VAL A 100 37.27 4.34 -1.12
C VAL A 100 38.32 4.48 -2.22
N LEU A 101 39.61 4.48 -1.85
CA LEU A 101 40.70 4.55 -2.83
C LEU A 101 40.73 3.32 -3.74
N GLU A 102 40.53 2.13 -3.18
CA GLU A 102 40.43 0.87 -3.93
C GLU A 102 39.28 0.89 -4.93
N ASN A 103 38.09 1.34 -4.48
CA ASN A 103 36.94 1.52 -5.37
C ASN A 103 37.19 2.51 -6.51
N ILE A 104 37.88 3.65 -6.23
CA ILE A 104 38.22 4.61 -7.25
C ILE A 104 39.18 3.99 -8.26
N LEU A 105 40.22 3.32 -7.79
CA LEU A 105 41.25 2.72 -8.66
C LEU A 105 40.72 1.52 -9.45
N GLY A 106 39.82 0.73 -8.83
CA GLY A 106 39.19 -0.42 -9.45
C GLY A 106 37.95 -0.09 -10.30
N GLY A 107 37.47 1.16 -10.23
CA GLY A 107 36.28 1.59 -10.96
C GLY A 107 34.98 0.93 -10.43
N THR A 108 34.96 0.54 -9.15
CA THR A 108 33.85 -0.19 -8.51
C THR A 108 32.95 0.70 -7.65
N LEU A 109 33.09 2.02 -7.74
CA LEU A 109 32.17 2.96 -7.08
C LEU A 109 30.75 2.73 -7.55
N LEU A 110 29.82 2.74 -6.60
CA LEU A 110 28.39 2.71 -6.91
C LEU A 110 27.96 4.08 -7.47
N VAL A 111 26.97 4.07 -8.34
CA VAL A 111 26.47 5.28 -8.99
C VAL A 111 24.97 5.39 -8.79
N ARG A 112 24.51 6.52 -8.27
CA ARG A 112 23.10 6.90 -8.29
C ARG A 112 22.89 7.90 -9.43
N PRO A 113 22.32 7.46 -10.58
CA PRO A 113 22.15 8.36 -11.73
C PRO A 113 21.20 9.51 -11.41
N ASN A 114 21.41 10.69 -12.01
CA ASN A 114 20.53 11.85 -11.82
C ASN A 114 19.07 11.61 -12.19
N TYR A 115 18.81 10.60 -13.03
CA TYR A 115 17.45 10.19 -13.39
C TYR A 115 16.81 9.17 -12.40
N ALA A 116 17.56 8.70 -11.39
CA ALA A 116 17.07 7.68 -10.45
C ALA A 116 15.76 8.08 -9.78
N ILE A 117 15.68 9.30 -9.24
CA ILE A 117 14.45 9.82 -8.61
C ILE A 117 13.30 9.86 -9.61
N GLY A 118 13.55 10.34 -10.84
CA GLY A 118 12.54 10.36 -11.90
C GLY A 118 12.06 8.95 -12.27
N GLY A 119 12.98 7.99 -12.35
CA GLY A 119 12.66 6.58 -12.59
C GLY A 119 11.83 5.95 -11.46
N GLU A 120 12.21 6.19 -10.21
CA GLU A 120 11.51 5.74 -9.01
C GLU A 120 10.09 6.32 -8.93
N LEU A 121 9.91 7.62 -9.17
CA LEU A 121 8.59 8.27 -9.20
C LEU A 121 7.73 7.75 -10.37
N THR A 122 8.33 7.52 -11.53
CA THR A 122 7.63 6.94 -12.67
C THR A 122 7.18 5.51 -12.38
N ALA A 123 8.03 4.71 -11.74
CA ALA A 123 7.68 3.37 -11.28
C ALA A 123 6.53 3.40 -10.27
N LEU A 124 6.60 4.29 -9.27
CA LEU A 124 5.52 4.49 -8.30
C LEU A 124 4.20 4.86 -8.99
N ALA A 125 4.22 5.81 -9.92
CA ALA A 125 3.03 6.23 -10.66
C ALA A 125 2.47 5.09 -11.53
N ALA A 126 3.33 4.34 -12.21
CA ALA A 126 2.92 3.23 -13.06
C ALA A 126 2.34 2.06 -12.24
N LEU A 127 3.03 1.63 -11.19
CA LEU A 127 2.60 0.52 -10.33
C LEU A 127 1.35 0.89 -9.54
N GLY A 128 1.33 2.07 -8.92
CA GLY A 128 0.17 2.58 -8.18
C GLY A 128 -1.03 2.82 -9.09
N GLY A 129 -0.82 3.43 -10.27
CA GLY A 129 -1.87 3.65 -11.27
C GLY A 129 -2.46 2.33 -11.79
N LEU A 130 -1.64 1.31 -12.01
CA LEU A 130 -2.09 -0.02 -12.39
C LEU A 130 -2.97 -0.64 -11.30
N VAL A 131 -2.58 -0.53 -10.03
CA VAL A 131 -3.40 -0.99 -8.89
C VAL A 131 -4.74 -0.28 -8.86
N VAL A 132 -4.78 1.06 -8.99
CA VAL A 132 -6.03 1.84 -9.02
C VAL A 132 -6.96 1.37 -10.15
N LEU A 133 -6.40 1.07 -11.31
CA LEU A 133 -7.16 0.64 -12.49
C LEU A 133 -7.70 -0.79 -12.34
N LEU A 134 -6.94 -1.69 -11.73
CA LEU A 134 -7.27 -3.10 -11.65
C LEU A 134 -8.18 -3.46 -10.46
N VAL A 135 -8.07 -2.74 -9.34
CA VAL A 135 -8.88 -3.02 -8.14
C VAL A 135 -10.39 -3.12 -8.41
N PRO A 136 -11.03 -2.25 -9.23
CA PRO A 136 -12.45 -2.38 -9.52
C PRO A 136 -12.81 -3.48 -10.52
N MET A 137 -11.82 -4.03 -11.26
CA MET A 137 -12.06 -4.93 -12.41
C MET A 137 -11.90 -6.40 -12.07
N ILE A 138 -11.06 -6.74 -11.10
CA ILE A 138 -10.69 -8.12 -10.80
C ILE A 138 -10.85 -8.43 -9.31
N ALA A 139 -11.00 -9.73 -8.99
CA ALA A 139 -11.17 -10.17 -7.61
C ALA A 139 -9.94 -9.80 -6.75
N ALA A 140 -10.19 -9.37 -5.51
CA ALA A 140 -9.18 -8.84 -4.58
C ALA A 140 -7.93 -9.75 -4.43
N ARG A 141 -8.11 -11.07 -4.40
CA ARG A 141 -7.00 -12.05 -4.33
C ARG A 141 -6.00 -11.89 -5.49
N TRP A 142 -6.50 -11.64 -6.71
CA TRP A 142 -5.65 -11.47 -7.88
C TRP A 142 -4.97 -10.10 -7.91
N VAL A 143 -5.63 -9.05 -7.41
CA VAL A 143 -5.00 -7.73 -7.27
C VAL A 143 -3.82 -7.81 -6.30
N VAL A 144 -4.00 -8.44 -5.13
CA VAL A 144 -2.94 -8.61 -4.14
C VAL A 144 -1.78 -9.41 -4.73
N THR A 145 -2.07 -10.55 -5.37
CA THR A 145 -1.03 -11.39 -5.99
C THR A 145 -0.25 -10.63 -7.05
N LEU A 146 -0.94 -9.92 -7.94
CA LEU A 146 -0.29 -9.13 -8.99
C LEU A 146 0.55 -8.00 -8.40
N THR A 147 0.05 -7.30 -7.38
CA THR A 147 0.81 -6.24 -6.69
C THR A 147 2.11 -6.79 -6.10
N ILE A 148 2.05 -7.94 -5.44
CA ILE A 148 3.25 -8.60 -4.90
C ILE A 148 4.25 -8.93 -6.02
N VAL A 149 3.77 -9.49 -7.13
CA VAL A 149 4.62 -9.83 -8.28
C VAL A 149 5.28 -8.60 -8.89
N LEU A 150 4.54 -7.51 -9.04
CA LEU A 150 5.05 -6.25 -9.60
C LEU A 150 6.09 -5.59 -8.68
N VAL A 151 5.82 -5.53 -7.39
CA VAL A 151 6.77 -5.00 -6.40
C VAL A 151 8.02 -5.87 -6.32
N ALA A 152 7.87 -7.18 -6.31
CA ALA A 152 9.00 -8.10 -6.35
C ALA A 152 9.81 -7.97 -7.65
N GLY A 153 9.14 -7.78 -8.78
CA GLY A 153 9.77 -7.51 -10.08
C GLY A 153 10.60 -6.22 -10.08
N TRP A 154 10.07 -5.14 -9.50
CA TRP A 154 10.81 -3.89 -9.31
C TRP A 154 12.04 -4.08 -8.40
N GLY A 155 11.85 -4.79 -7.27
CA GLY A 155 12.96 -5.14 -6.37
C GLY A 155 14.04 -5.97 -7.05
N ALA A 156 13.65 -6.97 -7.84
CA ALA A 156 14.58 -7.79 -8.60
C ALA A 156 15.33 -7.00 -9.69
N LEU A 157 14.65 -6.05 -10.35
CA LEU A 157 15.29 -5.14 -11.30
C LEU A 157 16.32 -4.25 -10.61
N SER A 158 15.95 -3.61 -9.48
CA SER A 158 16.88 -2.78 -8.68
C SER A 158 18.09 -3.60 -8.21
N TRP A 159 17.85 -4.81 -7.69
CA TRP A 159 18.92 -5.72 -7.28
C TRP A 159 19.83 -6.14 -8.43
N GLY A 160 19.24 -6.44 -9.59
CA GLY A 160 20.02 -6.79 -10.79
C GLY A 160 20.89 -5.65 -11.31
N LEU A 161 20.38 -4.42 -11.28
CA LEU A 161 21.17 -3.22 -11.65
C LEU A 161 22.26 -2.93 -10.63
N PHE A 162 21.99 -3.11 -9.34
CA PHE A 162 23.00 -3.00 -8.30
C PHE A 162 24.13 -4.01 -8.48
N THR A 163 23.81 -5.30 -8.64
CA THR A 163 24.85 -6.34 -8.69
C THR A 163 25.65 -6.38 -9.98
N ARG A 164 25.05 -6.01 -11.12
CA ARG A 164 25.71 -6.08 -12.43
C ARG A 164 26.36 -4.76 -12.85
N ASN A 165 25.75 -3.64 -12.51
CA ASN A 165 26.12 -2.33 -13.01
C ASN A 165 26.57 -1.36 -11.92
N GLY A 166 26.47 -1.73 -10.63
CA GLY A 166 26.73 -0.82 -9.52
C GLY A 166 25.76 0.36 -9.44
N VAL A 167 24.55 0.23 -10.05
CA VAL A 167 23.56 1.32 -10.09
C VAL A 167 22.64 1.22 -8.90
N LEU A 168 22.52 2.34 -8.16
CA LEU A 168 21.63 2.46 -7.01
C LEU A 168 20.27 3.02 -7.44
N LEU A 169 19.24 2.17 -7.37
CA LEU A 169 17.83 2.55 -7.44
C LEU A 169 17.16 2.16 -6.14
N ASP A 170 16.38 3.07 -5.56
CA ASP A 170 15.63 2.78 -4.34
C ASP A 170 14.38 1.95 -4.66
N PRO A 171 14.31 0.68 -4.21
CA PRO A 171 13.11 -0.12 -4.39
C PRO A 171 12.01 0.20 -3.37
N THR A 172 12.33 0.89 -2.26
CA THR A 172 11.43 1.07 -1.11
C THR A 172 10.32 2.07 -1.41
N LEU A 173 10.64 3.18 -2.05
CA LEU A 173 9.66 4.22 -2.38
C LEU A 173 8.53 3.70 -3.29
N PRO A 174 8.79 3.06 -4.46
CA PRO A 174 7.74 2.47 -5.27
C PRO A 174 6.98 1.33 -4.57
N ALA A 175 7.68 0.50 -3.79
CA ALA A 175 7.07 -0.61 -3.08
C ALA A 175 6.08 -0.14 -2.00
N LEU A 176 6.51 0.74 -1.10
CA LEU A 176 5.69 1.28 -0.02
C LEU A 176 4.53 2.12 -0.56
N GLY A 177 4.78 2.96 -1.56
CA GLY A 177 3.73 3.76 -2.18
C GLY A 177 2.68 2.91 -2.88
N THR A 178 3.08 1.85 -3.58
CA THR A 178 2.15 0.90 -4.22
C THR A 178 1.35 0.12 -3.17
N ALA A 179 2.00 -0.34 -2.09
CA ALA A 179 1.32 -1.01 -0.98
C ALA A 179 0.30 -0.09 -0.27
N ALA A 180 0.67 1.18 -0.03
CA ALA A 180 -0.23 2.17 0.53
C ALA A 180 -1.44 2.43 -0.40
N THR A 181 -1.21 2.54 -1.70
CA THR A 181 -2.28 2.69 -2.71
C THR A 181 -3.23 1.50 -2.67
N LEU A 182 -2.71 0.27 -2.61
CA LEU A 182 -3.52 -0.94 -2.49
C LEU A 182 -4.37 -0.92 -1.21
N ALA A 183 -3.78 -0.58 -0.07
CA ALA A 183 -4.48 -0.50 1.21
C ALA A 183 -5.62 0.53 1.19
N LEU A 184 -5.35 1.73 0.66
CA LEU A 184 -6.36 2.78 0.51
C LEU A 184 -7.51 2.35 -0.40
N MET A 185 -7.20 1.73 -1.55
CA MET A 185 -8.23 1.26 -2.49
C MET A 185 -9.04 0.10 -1.92
N ALA A 186 -8.41 -0.84 -1.21
CA ALA A 186 -9.10 -1.94 -0.56
C ALA A 186 -10.08 -1.42 0.52
N THR A 187 -9.63 -0.48 1.36
CA THR A 187 -10.47 0.17 2.37
C THR A 187 -11.63 0.93 1.73
N ALA A 188 -11.37 1.72 0.68
CA ALA A 188 -12.41 2.45 -0.02
C ALA A 188 -13.46 1.53 -0.66
N ASN A 189 -13.05 0.42 -1.24
CA ASN A 189 -13.97 -0.58 -1.80
C ASN A 189 -14.78 -1.28 -0.72
N TYR A 190 -14.16 -1.67 0.40
CA TYR A 190 -14.86 -2.25 1.54
C TYR A 190 -15.96 -1.31 2.06
N LEU A 191 -15.64 -0.03 2.29
CA LEU A 191 -16.59 0.96 2.76
C LEU A 191 -17.73 1.24 1.76
N ARG A 192 -17.44 1.20 0.45
CA ARG A 192 -18.47 1.34 -0.59
C ARG A 192 -19.42 0.16 -0.60
N GLU A 193 -18.89 -1.05 -0.49
CA GLU A 193 -19.70 -2.28 -0.47
C GLU A 193 -20.59 -2.34 0.77
N GLU A 194 -20.06 -1.98 1.94
CA GLU A 194 -20.83 -1.92 3.18
C GLU A 194 -21.98 -0.92 3.08
N ARG A 195 -21.72 0.31 2.61
CA ARG A 195 -22.77 1.32 2.38
C ARG A 195 -23.82 0.83 1.38
N ARG A 196 -23.43 0.11 0.35
CA ARG A 196 -24.35 -0.46 -0.63
C ARG A 196 -25.25 -1.50 0.01
N ARG A 197 -24.70 -2.37 0.85
CA ARG A 197 -25.45 -3.38 1.60
C ARG A 197 -26.43 -2.73 2.57
N GLU A 198 -26.01 -1.69 3.30
CA GLU A 198 -26.87 -0.94 4.20
C GLU A 198 -28.03 -0.27 3.45
N ALA A 199 -27.77 0.35 2.29
CA ALA A 199 -28.78 0.98 1.47
C ALA A 199 -29.82 -0.05 0.95
N ILE A 200 -29.37 -1.24 0.54
CA ILE A 200 -30.26 -2.33 0.14
C ILE A 200 -31.09 -2.79 1.32
N ARG A 201 -30.49 -3.05 2.48
CA ARG A 201 -31.20 -3.44 3.70
C ARG A 201 -32.25 -2.39 4.10
N ALA A 202 -31.92 -1.10 4.06
CA ALA A 202 -32.85 -0.02 4.38
C ALA A 202 -34.02 0.06 3.40
N ALA A 203 -33.79 -0.14 2.10
CA ALA A 203 -34.83 -0.13 1.09
C ALA A 203 -35.82 -1.31 1.24
N PHE A 204 -35.30 -2.50 1.52
CA PHE A 204 -36.13 -3.69 1.71
C PHE A 204 -36.75 -3.80 3.10
N GLY A 205 -36.14 -3.20 4.13
CA GLY A 205 -36.63 -3.25 5.51
C GLY A 205 -37.99 -2.60 5.74
N GLN A 206 -38.50 -1.80 4.78
CA GLN A 206 -39.85 -1.23 4.83
C GLN A 206 -40.95 -2.22 4.42
N TYR A 207 -40.59 -3.27 3.69
CA TYR A 207 -41.55 -4.25 3.12
C TYR A 207 -41.39 -5.65 3.69
N VAL A 208 -40.25 -5.94 4.28
CA VAL A 208 -39.85 -7.29 4.69
C VAL A 208 -39.34 -7.27 6.12
N SER A 209 -39.68 -8.28 6.92
CA SER A 209 -39.19 -8.34 8.30
C SER A 209 -37.65 -8.39 8.38
N PRO A 210 -37.05 -7.82 9.42
CA PRO A 210 -35.60 -7.83 9.62
C PRO A 210 -34.97 -9.22 9.57
N ASP A 211 -35.68 -10.23 10.11
CA ASP A 211 -35.24 -11.63 10.10
C ASP A 211 -35.12 -12.22 8.70
N LEU A 212 -36.03 -11.84 7.79
CA LEU A 212 -35.97 -12.29 6.40
C LEU A 212 -34.82 -11.59 5.63
N VAL A 213 -34.64 -10.27 5.85
CA VAL A 213 -33.52 -9.54 5.26
C VAL A 213 -32.18 -10.13 5.71
N ALA A 214 -32.05 -10.49 6.98
CA ALA A 214 -30.86 -11.14 7.51
C ALA A 214 -30.59 -12.50 6.83
N ARG A 215 -31.61 -13.36 6.73
CA ARG A 215 -31.51 -14.67 6.06
C ARG A 215 -31.17 -14.55 4.57
N LEU A 216 -31.78 -13.61 3.85
CA LEU A 216 -31.47 -13.35 2.44
C LEU A 216 -30.04 -12.82 2.25
N ALA A 217 -29.52 -12.07 3.23
CA ALA A 217 -28.13 -11.60 3.19
C ALA A 217 -27.10 -12.69 3.52
N GLU A 218 -27.49 -13.72 4.28
CA GLU A 218 -26.66 -14.87 4.66
C GLU A 218 -26.73 -16.03 3.66
N SER A 219 -27.84 -16.16 2.91
CA SER A 219 -27.98 -17.22 1.93
C SER A 219 -27.10 -16.95 0.70
N SER A 220 -26.17 -17.86 0.45
CA SER A 220 -25.37 -17.88 -0.78
C SER A 220 -26.11 -18.49 -1.98
N GLU A 221 -27.34 -18.94 -1.79
CA GLU A 221 -28.16 -19.54 -2.84
C GLU A 221 -28.84 -18.45 -3.69
N PRO A 222 -28.81 -18.57 -5.02
CA PRO A 222 -29.52 -17.65 -5.87
C PRO A 222 -31.03 -17.75 -5.58
N LEU A 223 -31.70 -16.59 -5.46
CA LEU A 223 -33.15 -16.51 -5.37
C LEU A 223 -33.75 -17.22 -6.60
N VAL A 224 -34.33 -18.39 -6.37
CA VAL A 224 -35.06 -19.12 -7.40
C VAL A 224 -36.45 -18.47 -7.52
N LEU A 225 -36.65 -17.79 -8.65
CA LEU A 225 -37.98 -17.27 -9.02
C LEU A 225 -38.88 -18.45 -9.36
N GLY A 226 -39.55 -18.96 -8.34
CA GLY A 226 -40.52 -20.05 -8.48
C GLY A 226 -41.63 -19.89 -7.44
N GLY A 227 -42.85 -20.28 -7.78
CA GLY A 227 -43.94 -20.33 -6.81
C GLY A 227 -43.84 -21.60 -5.97
N GLU A 228 -44.07 -21.49 -4.68
CA GLU A 228 -44.30 -22.65 -3.79
C GLU A 228 -45.73 -22.66 -3.27
N ARG A 229 -46.22 -23.84 -2.95
CA ARG A 229 -47.53 -23.98 -2.34
C ARG A 229 -47.38 -24.01 -0.82
N ARG A 230 -47.95 -22.99 -0.17
CA ARG A 230 -47.82 -22.79 1.27
C ARG A 230 -49.13 -22.40 1.90
N GLU A 231 -49.36 -22.81 3.14
CA GLU A 231 -50.46 -22.31 3.96
C GLU A 231 -50.01 -20.97 4.57
N ILE A 232 -50.74 -19.90 4.31
CA ILE A 232 -50.43 -18.56 4.76
C ILE A 232 -51.62 -17.92 5.44
N THR A 233 -51.35 -17.05 6.42
CA THR A 233 -52.38 -16.15 6.98
C THR A 233 -52.26 -14.81 6.27
N VAL A 234 -53.37 -14.27 5.80
CA VAL A 234 -53.40 -12.97 5.06
C VAL A 234 -54.21 -11.99 5.86
N LEU A 235 -53.68 -10.77 6.00
CA LEU A 235 -54.32 -9.61 6.60
C LEU A 235 -54.62 -8.57 5.52
N PHE A 236 -55.83 -8.08 5.50
CA PHE A 236 -56.25 -6.86 4.84
C PHE A 236 -56.71 -5.86 5.89
N SER A 237 -56.10 -4.71 5.96
CA SER A 237 -56.48 -3.62 6.87
C SER A 237 -56.81 -2.38 6.05
N ASP A 238 -57.91 -1.71 6.38
CA ASP A 238 -58.37 -0.51 5.67
C ASP A 238 -58.88 0.53 6.67
N VAL A 239 -58.86 1.83 6.32
CA VAL A 239 -59.28 2.91 7.19
C VAL A 239 -60.78 3.16 6.96
N ARG A 240 -61.58 2.87 7.99
CA ARG A 240 -62.99 3.11 7.90
C ARG A 240 -63.31 4.61 7.76
N GLY A 241 -64.00 4.99 6.68
CA GLY A 241 -64.41 6.37 6.41
C GLY A 241 -63.27 7.27 5.89
N PHE A 242 -62.24 6.67 5.26
CA PHE A 242 -61.12 7.41 4.69
C PHE A 242 -61.54 8.55 3.74
N THR A 243 -62.56 8.32 2.90
CA THR A 243 -63.05 9.36 1.98
C THR A 243 -63.48 10.62 2.73
N THR A 244 -64.23 10.46 3.83
CA THR A 244 -64.65 11.59 4.67
C THR A 244 -63.49 12.27 5.36
N LEU A 245 -62.49 11.50 5.75
CA LEU A 245 -61.24 12.00 6.31
C LEU A 245 -60.45 12.80 5.25
N ALA A 246 -60.30 12.28 4.07
CA ALA A 246 -59.62 12.92 2.96
C ALA A 246 -60.30 14.24 2.54
N GLU A 247 -61.62 14.28 2.55
CA GLU A 247 -62.40 15.53 2.29
C GLU A 247 -62.08 16.63 3.30
N ARG A 248 -61.87 16.29 4.59
CA ARG A 248 -61.49 17.30 5.62
C ARG A 248 -60.11 17.88 5.40
N TYR A 249 -59.23 17.17 4.71
CA TYR A 249 -57.86 17.61 4.37
C TYR A 249 -57.79 18.14 2.93
N ARG A 250 -58.89 18.48 2.27
CA ARG A 250 -58.95 18.93 0.88
C ARG A 250 -57.99 20.10 0.62
N ASP A 251 -57.92 21.02 1.59
CA ASP A 251 -57.10 22.23 1.51
C ASP A 251 -55.69 22.04 2.12
N ASP A 252 -55.41 20.88 2.71
CA ASP A 252 -54.10 20.50 3.28
C ASP A 252 -53.68 19.07 2.90
N PRO A 253 -53.27 18.83 1.64
CA PRO A 253 -52.82 17.52 1.18
C PRO A 253 -51.59 17.01 1.92
N GLN A 254 -50.73 17.93 2.41
CA GLN A 254 -49.53 17.55 3.16
C GLN A 254 -49.85 17.03 4.55
N GLY A 255 -50.83 17.63 5.22
CA GLY A 255 -51.39 17.18 6.49
C GLY A 255 -51.95 15.74 6.36
N LEU A 256 -52.75 15.49 5.29
CA LEU A 256 -53.25 14.14 5.01
C LEU A 256 -52.12 13.14 4.82
N THR A 257 -51.11 13.47 4.02
CA THR A 257 -49.93 12.61 3.78
C THR A 257 -49.20 12.31 5.08
N THR A 258 -49.02 13.31 5.93
CA THR A 258 -48.35 13.16 7.24
C THR A 258 -49.14 12.24 8.16
N LEU A 259 -50.45 12.40 8.20
CA LEU A 259 -51.34 11.55 8.98
C LEU A 259 -51.29 10.10 8.50
N MET A 260 -51.37 9.89 7.18
CA MET A 260 -51.32 8.57 6.58
C MET A 260 -49.99 7.87 6.81
N ASN A 261 -48.90 8.60 6.64
CA ASN A 261 -47.58 8.05 6.89
C ASN A 261 -47.41 7.62 8.34
N ARG A 262 -47.93 8.38 9.31
CA ARG A 262 -47.92 8.05 10.72
C ARG A 262 -48.76 6.76 10.99
N PHE A 263 -49.94 6.69 10.43
CA PHE A 263 -50.86 5.52 10.57
C PHE A 263 -50.20 4.28 9.97
N LEU A 264 -49.77 4.37 8.70
CA LEU A 264 -49.14 3.25 8.00
C LEU A 264 -47.87 2.78 8.67
N SER A 265 -47.06 3.71 9.24
CA SER A 265 -45.84 3.35 9.98
C SER A 265 -46.15 2.54 11.22
N VAL A 266 -47.14 2.95 12.02
CA VAL A 266 -47.52 2.18 13.23
C VAL A 266 -48.01 0.78 12.87
N LEU A 267 -48.85 0.66 11.84
CA LEU A 267 -49.37 -0.62 11.38
C LEU A 267 -48.26 -1.50 10.79
N SER A 268 -47.35 -0.90 10.01
CA SER A 268 -46.21 -1.62 9.46
C SER A 268 -45.29 -2.18 10.55
N HIS A 269 -44.98 -1.40 11.57
CA HIS A 269 -44.20 -1.90 12.69
C HIS A 269 -44.86 -3.06 13.40
N ALA A 270 -46.17 -2.95 13.69
CA ALA A 270 -46.90 -4.05 14.34
C ALA A 270 -46.88 -5.33 13.50
N ILE A 271 -47.02 -5.22 12.17
CA ILE A 271 -46.95 -6.39 11.26
C ILE A 271 -45.53 -6.99 11.25
N LEU A 272 -44.49 -6.14 11.15
CA LEU A 272 -43.11 -6.60 11.08
C LEU A 272 -42.60 -7.18 12.40
N ASP A 273 -43.01 -6.61 13.54
CA ASP A 273 -42.68 -7.10 14.88
C ASP A 273 -43.20 -8.52 15.10
N GLU A 274 -44.37 -8.85 14.54
CA GLU A 274 -44.95 -10.17 14.53
C GLU A 274 -44.45 -11.06 13.37
N ARG A 275 -43.34 -10.69 12.72
CA ARG A 275 -42.74 -11.41 11.60
C ARG A 275 -43.62 -11.52 10.35
N GLY A 276 -44.57 -10.60 10.18
CA GLY A 276 -45.34 -10.50 8.96
C GLY A 276 -44.57 -9.94 7.80
N THR A 277 -44.99 -10.23 6.60
CA THR A 277 -44.48 -9.67 5.36
C THR A 277 -45.52 -8.72 4.77
N ILE A 278 -45.19 -7.49 4.53
CA ILE A 278 -46.07 -6.51 3.86
C ILE A 278 -45.95 -6.75 2.35
N ASP A 279 -47.07 -7.09 1.71
CA ASP A 279 -47.12 -7.24 0.26
C ASP A 279 -47.17 -5.89 -0.44
N LYS A 280 -48.15 -5.08 -0.09
CA LYS A 280 -48.32 -3.74 -0.67
C LYS A 280 -49.18 -2.83 0.17
N PHE A 281 -49.06 -1.54 -0.12
CA PHE A 281 -50.02 -0.52 0.31
C PHE A 281 -50.97 -0.19 -0.84
N MET A 282 -52.24 -0.08 -0.55
CA MET A 282 -53.28 0.25 -1.53
C MET A 282 -54.05 1.47 -1.05
N GLY A 283 -53.42 2.65 -1.20
CA GLY A 283 -53.93 3.90 -0.63
C GLY A 283 -53.83 3.90 0.90
N ASP A 284 -54.96 3.82 1.59
CA ASP A 284 -55.09 3.72 3.04
C ASP A 284 -55.14 2.27 3.57
N ALA A 285 -55.16 1.29 2.65
CA ALA A 285 -55.15 -0.11 2.99
C ALA A 285 -53.79 -0.75 2.96
N VAL A 286 -53.56 -1.76 3.80
CA VAL A 286 -52.36 -2.59 3.85
C VAL A 286 -52.72 -4.04 3.64
N MET A 287 -52.00 -4.71 2.77
CA MET A 287 -52.03 -6.16 2.63
C MET A 287 -50.74 -6.75 3.19
N ALA A 288 -50.87 -7.69 4.09
CA ALA A 288 -49.74 -8.42 4.69
C ALA A 288 -50.07 -9.89 4.82
N PHE A 289 -49.03 -10.71 4.97
CA PHE A 289 -49.19 -12.15 5.17
C PHE A 289 -48.08 -12.71 6.08
N TRP A 290 -48.34 -13.90 6.65
CA TRP A 290 -47.41 -14.64 7.50
C TRP A 290 -47.20 -16.05 6.95
N ASN A 291 -46.12 -16.69 7.40
CA ASN A 291 -45.67 -18.02 7.03
C ASN A 291 -45.15 -18.14 5.61
N ALA A 292 -44.78 -17.02 5.00
CA ALA A 292 -44.01 -16.95 3.75
C ALA A 292 -43.20 -15.65 3.68
N PRO A 293 -42.00 -15.66 3.11
CA PRO A 293 -41.21 -16.81 2.66
C PRO A 293 -40.52 -17.55 3.81
N VAL A 294 -40.66 -17.07 5.04
CA VAL A 294 -40.12 -17.69 6.26
C VAL A 294 -41.23 -18.40 7.04
N ASP A 295 -40.92 -19.58 7.56
CA ASP A 295 -41.83 -20.29 8.43
C ASP A 295 -42.06 -19.52 9.72
N VAL A 296 -43.32 -19.26 10.03
CA VAL A 296 -43.77 -18.63 11.27
C VAL A 296 -44.71 -19.62 11.97
N PRO A 297 -44.21 -20.35 12.96
CA PRO A 297 -45.08 -21.24 13.75
C PRO A 297 -46.25 -20.44 14.38
N ASP A 298 -47.44 -21.02 14.44
CA ASP A 298 -48.62 -20.39 15.01
C ASP A 298 -49.13 -19.12 14.30
N HIS A 299 -48.78 -18.92 13.02
CA HIS A 299 -49.17 -17.76 12.21
C HIS A 299 -50.67 -17.51 12.10
N ALA A 300 -51.50 -18.47 12.45
CA ALA A 300 -52.96 -18.35 12.42
C ALA A 300 -53.58 -17.87 13.75
N ARG A 301 -52.78 -17.64 14.78
CA ARG A 301 -53.17 -17.13 16.09
C ARG A 301 -52.88 -15.66 16.22
#